data_4d5afe2b449f19ee981c086c713273fa
#
_entry.id   4d5afe2b449f19ee981c086c713273fa
#
_cell.length_a   1.000
_cell.length_b   1.000
_cell.length_c   1.000
_cell.angle_alpha   90.00
_cell.angle_beta   90.00
_cell.angle_gamma   90.00
#
_symmetry.space_group_name_H-M   'P 1'
#
loop_
_entity.id
_entity.type
_entity.pdbx_description
1 polymer ?
#
loop_
_entity_poly.entity_id
_entity_poly.type
_entity_poly.pdbx_seq_one_letter_code
_entity_poly.pdbx_strand_id
1 'polypeptide(L)'
;MPSSVAYTSLSLTKLKFEISLAKSVLIMIYIHNKLFFAWMEVQLRELTKKEANLSILSGDIGILYIIQSELLKNSSTEFAGVITRHPLTDELWMRIVSNAPLKDTIKATNAAIEGANELKKLLASKIKVK
;
A
#
# COMPACT_ATOMS: atom_id res chain seq x y z
N MET A 1 -28.00 35.09 31.29
CA MET A 1 -28.07 33.67 31.59
C MET A 1 -26.67 33.04 31.59
N PRO A 2 -25.91 33.31 32.62
CA PRO A 2 -24.52 32.80 32.63
C PRO A 2 -24.43 31.29 32.81
N SER A 3 -25.42 30.64 33.40
CA SER A 3 -25.42 29.18 33.59
C SER A 3 -25.52 28.39 32.29
N SER A 4 -26.27 28.87 31.27
CA SER A 4 -26.41 28.18 30.02
C SER A 4 -25.11 28.26 29.16
N VAL A 5 -24.39 29.38 29.25
CA VAL A 5 -23.10 29.55 28.55
C VAL A 5 -22.03 28.65 29.16
N ALA A 6 -22.01 28.53 30.49
CA ALA A 6 -21.10 27.64 31.19
C ALA A 6 -21.37 26.16 30.87
N TYR A 7 -22.63 25.78 30.80
CA TYR A 7 -23.02 24.43 30.37
C TYR A 7 -22.60 24.11 28.95
N THR A 8 -22.80 25.04 28.03
CA THR A 8 -22.41 24.88 26.64
C THR A 8 -20.88 24.74 26.51
N SER A 9 -20.14 25.54 27.26
CA SER A 9 -18.67 25.49 27.29
C SER A 9 -18.15 24.16 27.81
N LEU A 10 -18.71 23.65 28.91
CA LEU A 10 -18.36 22.35 29.48
C LEU A 10 -18.73 21.20 28.53
N SER A 11 -19.90 21.28 27.90
CA SER A 11 -20.36 20.30 26.93
C SER A 11 -19.44 20.26 25.69
N LEU A 12 -19.03 21.42 25.18
CA LEU A 12 -18.09 21.52 24.07
C LEU A 12 -16.71 20.97 24.41
N THR A 13 -16.21 21.24 25.61
CA THR A 13 -14.92 20.73 26.09
C THR A 13 -14.96 19.21 26.24
N LYS A 14 -16.03 18.67 26.79
CA LYS A 14 -16.26 17.23 26.91
C LYS A 14 -16.36 16.57 25.51
N LEU A 15 -17.10 17.19 24.60
CA LEU A 15 -17.24 16.72 23.22
C LEU A 15 -15.91 16.72 22.50
N LYS A 16 -15.10 17.75 22.61
CA LYS A 16 -13.75 17.82 22.08
C LYS A 16 -12.85 16.73 22.62
N PHE A 17 -12.95 16.45 23.91
CA PHE A 17 -12.18 15.37 24.54
C PHE A 17 -12.61 14.00 24.04
N GLU A 18 -13.91 13.73 23.90
CA GLU A 18 -14.43 12.49 23.36
C GLU A 18 -14.05 12.32 21.89
N ILE A 19 -14.11 13.39 21.08
CA ILE A 19 -13.68 13.39 19.69
C ILE A 19 -12.17 13.11 19.59
N SER A 20 -11.37 13.71 20.49
CA SER A 20 -9.92 13.48 20.53
C SER A 20 -9.60 12.03 20.88
N LEU A 21 -10.29 11.43 21.85
CA LEU A 21 -10.15 10.02 22.18
C LEU A 21 -10.57 9.12 21.01
N ALA A 22 -11.70 9.42 20.38
CA ALA A 22 -12.18 8.67 19.22
C ALA A 22 -11.19 8.75 18.07
N LYS A 23 -10.62 9.92 17.79
CA LYS A 23 -9.56 10.09 16.80
C LYS A 23 -8.32 9.27 17.14
N SER A 24 -7.90 9.26 18.40
CA SER A 24 -6.75 8.47 18.84
C SER A 24 -6.98 6.97 18.64
N VAL A 25 -8.17 6.50 18.99
CA VAL A 25 -8.55 5.09 18.78
C VAL A 25 -8.61 4.75 17.29
N LEU A 26 -9.19 5.63 16.48
CA LEU A 26 -9.25 5.45 15.03
C LEU A 26 -7.85 5.43 14.40
N ILE A 27 -6.96 6.31 14.86
CA ILE A 27 -5.55 6.32 14.41
C ILE A 27 -4.86 5.02 14.80
N MET A 28 -5.07 4.52 16.01
CA MET A 28 -4.51 3.24 16.45
C MET A 28 -5.04 2.08 15.61
N ILE A 29 -6.32 2.03 15.32
CA ILE A 29 -6.94 1.03 14.45
C ILE A 29 -6.37 1.13 13.04
N TYR A 30 -6.24 2.35 12.52
CA TYR A 30 -5.66 2.62 11.21
C TYR A 30 -4.20 2.15 11.12
N ILE A 31 -3.39 2.49 12.11
CA ILE A 31 -1.99 2.06 12.19
C ILE A 31 -1.90 0.53 12.29
N HIS A 32 -2.75 -0.08 13.12
CA HIS A 32 -2.80 -1.53 13.29
C HIS A 32 -3.19 -2.22 11.99
N ASN A 33 -4.21 -1.74 11.31
CA ASN A 33 -4.61 -2.25 10.00
C ASN A 33 -3.52 -2.08 8.94
N LYS A 34 -2.83 -0.93 8.97
CA LYS A 34 -1.69 -0.68 8.09
C LYS A 34 -0.55 -1.66 8.34
N LEU A 35 -0.28 -1.99 9.58
CA LEU A 35 0.73 -2.97 9.95
C LEU A 35 0.35 -4.39 9.53
N PHE A 36 -0.94 -4.72 9.48
CA PHE A 36 -1.42 -6.07 9.16
C PHE A 36 -1.79 -6.27 7.69
N PHE A 37 -2.38 -5.27 7.02
CA PHE A 37 -3.05 -5.48 5.73
C PHE A 37 -2.53 -4.63 4.58
N ALA A 38 -2.11 -3.39 4.80
CA ALA A 38 -1.77 -2.48 3.72
C ALA A 38 -0.83 -1.37 4.17
N TRP A 39 0.31 -1.80 4.62
CA TRP A 39 1.39 -0.92 5.06
C TRP A 39 2.07 -0.20 3.89
N MET A 40 1.83 -0.62 2.65
CA MET A 40 2.36 0.06 1.48
C MET A 40 1.45 1.20 1.05
N GLU A 41 2.02 2.37 0.89
CA GLU A 41 1.37 3.50 0.27
C GLU A 41 1.96 3.71 -1.12
N VAL A 42 1.11 3.69 -2.14
CA VAL A 42 1.51 3.84 -3.53
C VAL A 42 1.00 5.17 -4.06
N GLN A 43 1.91 5.96 -4.63
CA GLN A 43 1.58 7.21 -5.29
C GLN A 43 2.03 7.16 -6.74
N LEU A 44 1.14 7.56 -7.64
CA LEU A 44 1.47 7.74 -9.04
C LEU A 44 2.14 9.10 -9.21
N ARG A 45 3.43 9.12 -9.53
CA ARG A 45 4.20 10.35 -9.69
C ARG A 45 4.07 10.92 -11.08
N GLU A 46 4.16 10.07 -12.07
CA GLU A 46 4.16 10.47 -13.46
C GLU A 46 3.51 9.38 -14.31
N LEU A 47 2.67 9.78 -15.21
CA LEU A 47 1.99 8.86 -16.11
C LEU A 47 1.97 9.46 -17.51
N THR A 48 2.56 8.74 -18.45
CA THR A 48 2.44 9.00 -19.88
C THR A 48 1.80 7.79 -20.56
N LYS A 49 1.60 7.85 -21.89
CA LYS A 49 1.03 6.72 -22.63
C LYS A 49 1.86 5.45 -22.52
N LYS A 50 3.17 5.58 -22.36
CA LYS A 50 4.12 4.45 -22.37
C LYS A 50 4.90 4.28 -21.08
N GLU A 51 4.80 5.21 -20.16
CA GLU A 51 5.62 5.19 -18.96
C GLU A 51 4.79 5.52 -17.72
N ALA A 52 5.01 4.79 -16.65
CA ALA A 52 4.47 5.07 -15.34
C ALA A 52 5.60 5.05 -14.31
N ASN A 53 5.64 6.07 -13.47
CA ASN A 53 6.55 6.17 -12.34
C ASN A 53 5.73 6.15 -11.05
N LEU A 54 6.00 5.15 -10.22
CA LEU A 54 5.31 4.94 -8.95
C LEU A 54 6.29 5.18 -7.80
N SER A 55 5.79 5.83 -6.76
CA SER A 55 6.49 5.95 -5.49
C SER A 55 5.79 5.09 -4.47
N ILE A 56 6.53 4.22 -3.81
CA ILE A 56 6.00 3.27 -2.82
C ILE A 56 6.67 3.57 -1.49
N LEU A 57 5.86 3.94 -0.50
CA LEU A 57 6.31 4.19 0.86
C LEU A 57 6.02 2.95 1.72
N SER A 58 6.95 2.64 2.61
CA SER A 58 6.80 1.52 3.56
C SER A 58 6.56 0.18 2.88
N GLY A 59 7.06 0.02 1.65
CA GLY A 59 6.92 -1.21 0.88
C GLY A 59 8.07 -2.18 1.11
N ASP A 60 7.82 -3.44 0.80
CA ASP A 60 8.85 -4.46 0.74
C ASP A 60 9.39 -4.53 -0.70
N ILE A 61 10.68 -4.32 -0.85
CA ILE A 61 11.34 -4.37 -2.15
C ILE A 61 11.21 -5.76 -2.81
N GLY A 62 11.14 -6.81 -2.00
CA GLY A 62 10.93 -8.17 -2.49
C GLY A 62 9.62 -8.33 -3.25
N ILE A 63 8.54 -7.73 -2.77
CA ILE A 63 7.24 -7.74 -3.45
C ILE A 63 7.34 -7.02 -4.80
N LEU A 64 8.05 -5.90 -4.83
CA LEU A 64 8.24 -5.14 -6.07
C LEU A 64 9.08 -5.92 -7.09
N TYR A 65 10.06 -6.69 -6.63
CA TYR A 65 10.83 -7.57 -7.52
C TYR A 65 9.99 -8.70 -8.09
N ILE A 66 9.04 -9.22 -7.34
CA ILE A 66 8.09 -10.23 -7.86
C ILE A 66 7.22 -9.61 -8.95
N ILE A 67 6.69 -8.43 -8.72
CA ILE A 67 5.89 -7.70 -9.72
C ILE A 67 6.73 -7.36 -10.94
N GLN A 68 7.96 -6.90 -10.75
CA GLN A 68 8.92 -6.67 -11.83
C GLN A 68 9.14 -7.91 -12.69
N SER A 69 9.34 -9.05 -12.04
CA SER A 69 9.53 -10.33 -12.73
C SER A 69 8.32 -10.69 -13.59
N GLU A 70 7.12 -10.49 -13.07
CA GLU A 70 5.90 -10.74 -13.85
C GLU A 70 5.72 -9.74 -15.01
N LEU A 71 6.07 -8.48 -14.78
CA LEU A 71 6.06 -7.47 -15.85
C LEU A 71 7.00 -7.82 -17.00
N LEU A 72 8.20 -8.28 -16.67
CA LEU A 72 9.20 -8.63 -17.69
C LEU A 72 8.84 -9.87 -18.50
N LYS A 73 7.92 -10.70 -18.02
CA LYS A 73 7.36 -11.80 -18.80
C LYS A 73 6.41 -11.32 -19.90
N ASN A 74 5.89 -10.13 -19.79
CA ASN A 74 4.97 -9.56 -20.77
C ASN A 74 5.76 -8.97 -21.93
N SER A 75 5.43 -9.38 -23.15
CA SER A 75 6.10 -8.91 -24.38
C SER A 75 5.90 -7.41 -24.64
N SER A 76 4.86 -6.79 -24.09
CA SER A 76 4.61 -5.36 -24.24
C SER A 76 5.43 -4.50 -23.29
N THR A 77 6.06 -5.08 -22.29
CA THR A 77 6.89 -4.35 -21.31
C THR A 77 8.30 -4.21 -21.86
N GLU A 78 8.72 -2.99 -22.12
CA GLU A 78 10.07 -2.66 -22.56
C GLU A 78 11.05 -2.54 -21.39
N PHE A 79 10.56 -2.02 -20.28
CA PHE A 79 11.38 -1.81 -19.09
C PHE A 79 10.51 -1.87 -17.82
N ALA A 80 11.05 -2.49 -16.79
CA ALA A 80 10.52 -2.44 -15.45
C ALA A 80 11.70 -2.42 -14.47
N GLY A 81 11.81 -1.38 -13.69
CA GLY A 81 12.90 -1.20 -12.74
C GLY A 81 12.43 -0.71 -11.39
N VAL A 82 13.09 -1.18 -10.35
CA VAL A 82 12.83 -0.78 -8.97
C VAL A 82 14.12 -0.21 -8.38
N ILE A 83 14.04 0.95 -7.78
CA ILE A 83 15.17 1.58 -7.10
C ILE A 83 14.76 2.03 -5.69
N THR A 84 15.70 1.95 -4.77
CA THR A 84 15.58 2.61 -3.47
C THR A 84 16.06 4.05 -3.64
N ARG A 85 15.14 5.01 -3.56
CA ARG A 85 15.50 6.41 -3.75
C ARG A 85 16.35 6.93 -2.63
N HIS A 86 15.97 6.61 -1.39
CA HIS A 86 16.70 7.06 -0.22
C HIS A 86 16.55 6.04 0.91
N PRO A 87 17.67 5.50 1.43
CA PRO A 87 17.61 4.46 2.46
C PRO A 87 16.90 4.91 3.76
N LEU A 88 16.96 6.20 4.07
CA LEU A 88 16.39 6.75 5.31
C LEU A 88 14.89 7.01 5.23
N THR A 89 14.33 7.13 4.05
CA THR A 89 12.89 7.43 3.86
C THR A 89 12.04 6.22 3.52
N ASP A 90 12.65 5.05 3.36
CA ASP A 90 11.99 3.82 2.90
C ASP A 90 11.14 4.02 1.65
N GLU A 91 11.56 4.97 0.80
CA GLU A 91 10.88 5.27 -0.44
C GLU A 91 11.47 4.44 -1.58
N LEU A 92 10.63 3.61 -2.17
CA LEU A 92 10.96 2.83 -3.35
C LEU A 92 10.32 3.46 -4.58
N TRP A 93 11.04 3.47 -5.67
CA TRP A 93 10.53 3.95 -6.94
C TRP A 93 10.49 2.79 -7.93
N MET A 94 9.37 2.70 -8.63
CA MET A 94 9.18 1.74 -9.69
C MET A 94 8.87 2.47 -10.99
N ARG A 95 9.65 2.20 -12.01
CA ARG A 95 9.46 2.74 -13.35
C ARG A 95 9.08 1.62 -14.28
N ILE A 96 8.00 1.81 -15.02
CA ILE A 96 7.47 0.84 -15.96
C ILE A 96 7.32 1.53 -17.32
N VAL A 97 7.91 0.93 -18.33
CA VAL A 97 7.76 1.37 -19.72
C VAL A 97 7.11 0.23 -20.50
N SER A 98 5.88 0.49 -20.94
CA SER A 98 5.11 -0.48 -21.74
C SER A 98 4.05 0.25 -22.58
N ASN A 99 3.37 -0.47 -23.44
CA ASN A 99 2.29 0.10 -24.24
C ASN A 99 1.08 0.54 -23.40
N ALA A 100 0.85 -0.12 -22.25
CA ALA A 100 -0.20 0.21 -21.30
C ALA A 100 0.34 -0.02 -19.87
N PRO A 101 1.15 0.93 -19.32
CA PRO A 101 1.93 0.65 -18.12
C PRO A 101 1.07 0.33 -16.89
N LEU A 102 0.00 1.05 -16.65
CA LEU A 102 -0.87 0.78 -15.50
C LEU A 102 -1.62 -0.54 -15.63
N LYS A 103 -2.16 -0.82 -16.81
CA LYS A 103 -2.87 -2.06 -17.10
C LYS A 103 -1.95 -3.27 -16.96
N ASP A 104 -0.75 -3.18 -17.51
CA ASP A 104 0.25 -4.23 -17.42
C ASP A 104 0.72 -4.46 -15.98
N THR A 105 0.84 -3.39 -15.21
CA THR A 105 1.19 -3.48 -13.78
C THR A 105 0.10 -4.19 -12.99
N ILE A 106 -1.17 -3.87 -13.22
CA ILE A 106 -2.31 -4.55 -12.58
C ILE A 106 -2.32 -6.03 -12.95
N LYS A 107 -2.11 -6.34 -14.22
CA LYS A 107 -2.04 -7.71 -14.72
C LYS A 107 -0.89 -8.49 -14.07
N ALA A 108 0.28 -7.88 -13.96
CA ALA A 108 1.44 -8.47 -13.31
C ALA A 108 1.19 -8.71 -11.83
N THR A 109 0.53 -7.77 -11.15
CA THR A 109 0.16 -7.91 -9.74
C THR A 109 -0.81 -9.07 -9.53
N ASN A 110 -1.80 -9.22 -10.39
CA ASN A 110 -2.73 -10.35 -10.35
C ASN A 110 -2.03 -11.68 -10.59
N ALA A 111 -1.09 -11.74 -11.52
CA ALA A 111 -0.27 -12.93 -11.77
C ALA A 111 0.59 -13.30 -10.57
N ALA A 112 1.15 -12.30 -9.88
CA ALA A 112 1.92 -12.51 -8.66
C ALA A 112 1.04 -13.07 -7.52
N ILE A 113 -0.19 -12.59 -7.39
CA ILE A 113 -1.16 -13.09 -6.41
C ILE A 113 -1.51 -14.55 -6.70
N GLU A 114 -1.75 -14.90 -7.96
CA GLU A 114 -2.00 -16.29 -8.36
C GLU A 114 -0.83 -17.20 -8.03
N GLY A 115 0.40 -16.77 -8.35
CA GLY A 115 1.61 -17.50 -8.00
C GLY A 115 1.75 -17.73 -6.50
N ALA A 116 1.43 -16.72 -5.70
CA ALA A 116 1.43 -16.82 -4.23
C ALA A 116 0.36 -17.82 -3.74
N ASN A 117 -0.82 -17.82 -4.35
CA ASN A 117 -1.89 -18.77 -4.01
C ASN A 117 -1.52 -20.21 -4.38
N GLU A 118 -0.87 -20.42 -5.51
CA GLU A 118 -0.35 -21.74 -5.89
C GLU A 118 0.69 -22.24 -4.90
N LEU A 119 1.62 -21.37 -4.52
CA LEU A 119 2.61 -21.68 -3.50
C LEU A 119 1.96 -22.05 -2.17
N LYS A 120 0.94 -21.29 -1.76
CA LYS A 120 0.16 -21.60 -0.56
C LYS A 120 -0.47 -22.99 -0.63
N LYS A 121 -1.08 -23.35 -1.75
CA LYS A 121 -1.67 -24.67 -1.96
C LYS A 121 -0.62 -25.79 -1.91
N LEU A 122 0.53 -25.58 -2.54
CA LEU A 122 1.63 -26.53 -2.52
C LEU A 122 2.18 -26.72 -1.11
N LEU A 123 2.38 -25.63 -0.36
CA LEU A 123 2.83 -25.69 1.02
C LEU A 123 1.81 -26.41 1.91
N ALA A 124 0.54 -26.11 1.76
CA ALA A 124 -0.53 -26.75 2.51
C ALA A 124 -0.62 -28.26 2.22
N SER A 125 -0.34 -28.67 0.99
CA SER A 125 -0.34 -30.09 0.61
C SER A 125 0.89 -30.85 1.11
N LYS A 126 2.04 -30.18 1.20
CA LYS A 126 3.30 -30.80 1.66
C LYS A 126 3.45 -30.75 3.17
N ILE A 127 3.03 -29.66 3.79
CA ILE A 127 3.03 -29.49 5.23
C ILE A 127 1.64 -29.87 5.75
N LYS A 128 1.48 -31.11 6.17
CA LYS A 128 0.24 -31.51 6.84
C LYS A 128 0.17 -30.79 8.19
N VAL A 129 -0.50 -29.66 8.21
CA VAL A 129 -0.79 -28.97 9.45
C VAL A 129 -1.83 -29.79 10.20
N LYS A 130 -1.42 -30.33 11.31
CA LYS A 130 -2.35 -31.01 12.22
C LYS A 130 -3.21 -29.99 12.96
#